data_bf780dc347d49a92f9521fca39eb6415
#
_entry.id   bf780dc347d49a92f9521fca39eb6415
#
_cell.length_a   1.000
_cell.length_b   1.000
_cell.length_c   1.000
_cell.angle_alpha   90.00
_cell.angle_beta   90.00
_cell.angle_gamma   90.00
#
_symmetry.space_group_name_H-M   'P 1'
#
loop_
_entity.id
_entity.type
_entity.pdbx_description
1 polymer ?
#
loop_
_entity_poly.entity_id
_entity_poly.type
_entity_poly.pdbx_seq_one_letter_code
_entity_poly.pdbx_strand_id
1 'polypeptide(L)'
;MTRVRLGATVIATLMSLSMAAFTAAAQCTASGAPASCGLPGSVAMTAGRVVRLQMSAGSTALTAPTPADFDAGLNATTGPTVTVSANAAWTLSLRAAAATWTATNTSPGAPARTTKPAADLKWSTASGGSFVALTTSDVNLVTGSATASNATTLYFQTLYSWTLDTPGNYSMSIVLTLTSP
;
A
#
# COMPACT_ATOMS: atom_id res chain seq x y z
N MET A 1 -43.23 26.55 64.87
CA MET A 1 -42.75 25.14 64.97
C MET A 1 -42.01 24.80 63.69
N THR A 2 -40.73 25.01 63.69
CA THR A 2 -39.86 24.86 62.52
C THR A 2 -39.08 23.55 62.62
N ARG A 3 -39.36 22.58 61.73
CA ARG A 3 -38.62 21.29 61.70
C ARG A 3 -37.41 21.42 60.75
N VAL A 4 -36.22 21.36 61.31
CA VAL A 4 -34.93 21.25 60.61
C VAL A 4 -34.75 19.78 60.24
N ARG A 5 -34.59 19.45 58.93
CA ARG A 5 -34.14 18.15 58.43
C ARG A 5 -32.61 18.19 58.24
N LEU A 6 -31.90 17.40 59.03
CA LEU A 6 -30.49 17.08 58.79
C LEU A 6 -30.39 16.12 57.59
N GLY A 7 -29.70 16.56 56.55
CA GLY A 7 -29.27 15.70 55.45
C GLY A 7 -27.92 15.07 55.81
N ALA A 8 -27.89 13.73 55.89
CA ALA A 8 -26.67 12.98 56.09
C ALA A 8 -25.98 12.81 54.72
N THR A 9 -24.85 13.46 54.53
CA THR A 9 -23.97 13.28 53.35
C THR A 9 -23.07 12.07 53.61
N VAL A 10 -23.30 10.97 52.91
CA VAL A 10 -22.41 9.80 52.94
C VAL A 10 -21.27 10.08 51.95
N ILE A 11 -20.08 10.33 52.49
CA ILE A 11 -18.83 10.41 51.69
C ILE A 11 -18.31 8.98 51.53
N ALA A 12 -18.48 8.41 50.34
CA ALA A 12 -17.86 7.15 49.96
C ALA A 12 -16.42 7.39 49.58
N THR A 13 -15.48 7.10 50.47
CA THR A 13 -14.02 7.13 50.19
C THR A 13 -13.68 5.86 49.44
N LEU A 14 -13.45 5.97 48.11
CA LEU A 14 -12.84 4.90 47.34
C LEU A 14 -11.36 4.73 47.73
N MET A 15 -11.08 3.72 48.53
CA MET A 15 -9.69 3.24 48.73
C MET A 15 -9.25 2.53 47.45
N SER A 16 -8.43 3.20 46.63
CA SER A 16 -7.71 2.58 45.55
C SER A 16 -6.61 1.70 46.13
N LEU A 17 -6.84 0.37 46.11
CA LEU A 17 -5.84 -0.62 46.45
C LEU A 17 -4.82 -0.68 45.27
N SER A 18 -3.71 0.06 45.39
CA SER A 18 -2.56 -0.08 44.49
C SER A 18 -1.91 -1.45 44.78
N MET A 19 -2.19 -2.44 43.94
CA MET A 19 -1.41 -3.67 43.92
C MET A 19 0.01 -3.33 43.42
N ALA A 20 0.92 -3.13 44.36
CA ALA A 20 2.34 -3.15 44.06
C ALA A 20 2.69 -4.58 43.57
N ALA A 21 2.99 -4.70 42.28
CA ALA A 21 3.54 -5.92 41.74
C ALA A 21 4.94 -6.11 42.36
N PHE A 22 5.04 -6.97 43.34
CA PHE A 22 6.34 -7.43 43.85
C PHE A 22 6.99 -8.25 42.74
N THR A 23 7.99 -7.69 42.06
CA THR A 23 8.89 -8.47 41.21
C THR A 23 9.74 -9.37 42.13
N ALA A 24 9.36 -10.64 42.24
CA ALA A 24 10.18 -11.62 42.90
C ALA A 24 11.51 -11.75 42.14
N ALA A 25 12.61 -11.30 42.76
CA ALA A 25 13.95 -11.53 42.21
C ALA A 25 14.22 -13.04 42.27
N ALA A 26 14.47 -13.65 41.13
CA ALA A 26 14.87 -15.06 41.10
C ALA A 26 16.31 -15.17 41.62
N GLN A 27 16.50 -15.96 42.68
CA GLN A 27 17.82 -16.24 43.26
C GLN A 27 18.17 -17.71 43.10
N CYS A 28 19.40 -17.94 42.80
CA CYS A 28 19.97 -19.28 42.75
C CYS A 28 21.21 -19.35 43.62
N THR A 29 21.29 -20.37 44.49
CA THR A 29 22.43 -20.58 45.38
C THR A 29 22.87 -22.04 45.27
N ALA A 30 24.16 -22.27 45.00
CA ALA A 30 24.75 -23.61 44.99
C ALA A 30 25.97 -23.65 45.90
N SER A 31 26.11 -24.75 46.67
CA SER A 31 27.25 -25.00 47.55
C SER A 31 27.71 -26.46 47.39
N GLY A 32 29.02 -26.69 47.50
CA GLY A 32 29.66 -27.99 47.26
C GLY A 32 30.49 -28.00 45.97
N ALA A 33 31.23 -29.10 45.77
CA ALA A 33 32.06 -29.27 44.57
C ALA A 33 31.71 -30.59 43.86
N PRO A 34 31.25 -30.56 42.58
CA PRO A 34 30.99 -29.41 41.77
C PRO A 34 29.64 -28.72 42.11
N ALA A 35 29.61 -27.39 42.09
CA ALA A 35 28.40 -26.62 42.28
C ALA A 35 27.98 -25.96 40.97
N SER A 36 26.70 -26.07 40.59
CA SER A 36 26.12 -25.39 39.45
C SER A 36 24.79 -24.76 39.84
N CYS A 37 24.52 -23.58 39.29
CA CYS A 37 23.33 -22.85 39.60
C CYS A 37 22.76 -22.24 38.31
N GLY A 38 21.48 -22.46 38.04
CA GLY A 38 20.77 -21.96 36.88
C GLY A 38 19.46 -21.27 37.25
N LEU A 39 19.19 -20.13 36.65
CA LEU A 39 17.93 -19.41 36.80
C LEU A 39 17.16 -19.45 35.47
N PRO A 40 15.90 -19.84 35.48
CA PRO A 40 15.05 -19.69 34.30
C PRO A 40 14.78 -18.20 34.02
N GLY A 41 14.96 -17.79 32.79
CA GLY A 41 14.58 -16.46 32.29
C GLY A 41 13.62 -16.59 31.11
N SER A 42 12.67 -15.67 31.00
CA SER A 42 11.82 -15.60 29.82
C SER A 42 12.04 -14.26 29.10
N VAL A 43 12.09 -14.32 27.78
CA VAL A 43 12.10 -13.13 26.91
C VAL A 43 10.88 -13.22 26.02
N ALA A 44 10.07 -12.17 25.99
CA ALA A 44 8.86 -12.10 25.18
C ALA A 44 8.97 -10.95 24.17
N MET A 45 8.50 -11.19 22.94
CA MET A 45 8.40 -10.18 21.88
C MET A 45 7.03 -10.27 21.20
N THR A 46 6.43 -9.12 20.94
CA THR A 46 5.22 -9.04 20.10
C THR A 46 5.62 -8.42 18.77
N ALA A 47 5.42 -9.17 17.68
CA ALA A 47 5.63 -8.68 16.32
C ALA A 47 4.28 -8.27 15.71
N GLY A 48 4.13 -6.98 15.40
CA GLY A 48 3.01 -6.46 14.63
C GLY A 48 3.13 -6.80 13.14
N ARG A 49 2.05 -6.52 12.37
CA ARG A 49 2.09 -6.61 10.91
C ARG A 49 2.95 -5.50 10.33
N VAL A 50 3.82 -5.86 9.42
CA VAL A 50 4.71 -4.92 8.72
C VAL A 50 4.67 -5.23 7.23
N VAL A 51 4.44 -4.19 6.42
CA VAL A 51 4.47 -4.27 4.95
C VAL A 51 5.37 -3.17 4.40
N ARG A 52 6.03 -3.47 3.30
CA ARG A 52 6.87 -2.53 2.56
C ARG A 52 6.60 -2.68 1.07
N LEU A 53 6.36 -1.53 0.41
CA LEU A 53 6.20 -1.42 -1.04
C LEU A 53 7.36 -0.60 -1.59
N GLN A 54 8.01 -1.12 -2.62
CA GLN A 54 9.09 -0.45 -3.35
C GLN A 54 8.79 -0.52 -4.84
N MET A 55 9.23 0.49 -5.59
CA MET A 55 9.08 0.55 -7.03
C MET A 55 10.44 0.90 -7.66
N SER A 56 10.80 0.25 -8.75
CA SER A 56 12.09 0.45 -9.42
C SER A 56 12.23 1.85 -10.05
N ALA A 57 11.10 2.51 -10.36
CA ALA A 57 11.06 3.88 -10.87
C ALA A 57 9.77 4.58 -10.46
N GLY A 58 9.84 5.85 -10.07
CA GLY A 58 8.68 6.69 -9.70
C GLY A 58 7.86 7.16 -10.91
N SER A 59 8.39 7.01 -12.12
CA SER A 59 7.71 7.35 -13.37
C SER A 59 8.14 6.40 -14.48
N THR A 60 7.26 6.23 -15.49
CA THR A 60 7.55 5.47 -16.70
C THR A 60 7.26 6.38 -17.89
N ALA A 61 8.26 6.61 -18.73
CA ALA A 61 8.06 7.26 -20.01
C ALA A 61 7.43 6.24 -20.97
N LEU A 62 6.22 6.52 -21.44
CA LEU A 62 5.60 5.75 -22.50
C LEU A 62 6.29 6.11 -23.83
N THR A 63 6.48 5.10 -24.68
CA THR A 63 7.06 5.32 -26.01
C THR A 63 6.16 6.23 -26.83
N ALA A 64 6.74 7.27 -27.44
CA ALA A 64 6.00 8.14 -28.35
C ALA A 64 5.43 7.32 -29.51
N PRO A 65 4.14 7.46 -29.85
CA PRO A 65 3.52 6.64 -30.88
C PRO A 65 4.03 6.99 -32.27
N THR A 66 4.22 5.95 -33.08
CA THR A 66 4.51 6.04 -34.51
C THR A 66 3.21 5.98 -35.33
N PRO A 67 3.22 6.28 -36.64
CA PRO A 67 2.07 6.04 -37.49
C PRO A 67 1.55 4.60 -37.43
N ALA A 68 2.44 3.60 -37.36
CA ALA A 68 2.05 2.19 -37.24
C ALA A 68 1.32 1.90 -35.92
N ASP A 69 1.66 2.58 -34.81
CA ASP A 69 0.96 2.44 -33.54
C ASP A 69 -0.46 3.03 -33.61
N PHE A 70 -0.64 4.11 -34.35
CA PHE A 70 -1.96 4.68 -34.61
C PHE A 70 -2.80 3.77 -35.52
N ASP A 71 -2.19 3.14 -36.52
CA ASP A 71 -2.86 2.17 -37.39
C ASP A 71 -3.26 0.91 -36.62
N ALA A 72 -2.40 0.46 -35.69
CA ALA A 72 -2.70 -0.65 -34.78
C ALA A 72 -3.67 -0.26 -33.65
N GLY A 73 -3.82 1.05 -33.39
CA GLY A 73 -4.65 1.58 -32.31
C GLY A 73 -4.05 1.41 -30.91
N LEU A 74 -2.81 0.97 -30.78
CA LEU A 74 -2.15 0.71 -29.49
C LEU A 74 -0.63 0.67 -29.58
N ASN A 75 0.03 0.90 -28.42
CA ASN A 75 1.45 0.63 -28.21
C ASN A 75 1.65 0.04 -26.81
N ALA A 76 2.62 -0.86 -26.66
CA ALA A 76 2.97 -1.50 -25.41
C ALA A 76 4.31 -0.99 -24.87
N THR A 77 4.40 -0.79 -23.56
CA THR A 77 5.62 -0.33 -22.88
C THR A 77 5.82 -1.13 -21.59
N THR A 78 7.06 -1.57 -21.34
CA THR A 78 7.41 -2.16 -20.04
C THR A 78 7.46 -1.06 -18.98
N GLY A 79 6.69 -1.24 -17.94
CA GLY A 79 6.63 -0.36 -16.78
C GLY A 79 7.62 -0.73 -15.68
N PRO A 80 7.45 -0.18 -14.48
CA PRO A 80 8.32 -0.45 -13.35
C PRO A 80 8.08 -1.84 -12.77
N THR A 81 9.10 -2.36 -12.07
CA THR A 81 8.95 -3.51 -11.19
C THR A 81 8.57 -3.02 -9.79
N VAL A 82 7.52 -3.61 -9.25
CA VAL A 82 7.02 -3.34 -7.89
C VAL A 82 7.44 -4.51 -7.00
N THR A 83 8.06 -4.21 -5.86
CA THR A 83 8.53 -5.22 -4.90
C THR A 83 7.80 -5.07 -3.58
N VAL A 84 7.21 -6.17 -3.10
CA VAL A 84 6.53 -6.27 -1.81
C VAL A 84 7.36 -7.07 -0.84
N SER A 85 7.49 -6.56 0.41
CA SER A 85 7.95 -7.34 1.56
C SER A 85 6.86 -7.28 2.64
N ALA A 86 6.51 -8.41 3.24
CA ALA A 86 5.46 -8.49 4.23
C ALA A 86 5.68 -9.67 5.17
N ASN A 87 5.37 -9.51 6.47
CA ASN A 87 5.44 -10.59 7.46
C ASN A 87 4.08 -11.30 7.68
N ALA A 88 3.06 -10.94 6.89
CA ALA A 88 1.72 -11.54 6.89
C ALA A 88 1.16 -11.60 5.47
N ALA A 89 -0.03 -12.15 5.27
CA ALA A 89 -0.75 -12.12 4.00
C ALA A 89 -0.99 -10.66 3.56
N TRP A 90 -0.97 -10.42 2.26
CA TRP A 90 -1.07 -9.08 1.68
C TRP A 90 -1.78 -9.10 0.32
N THR A 91 -2.29 -7.92 -0.05
CA THR A 91 -2.87 -7.64 -1.37
C THR A 91 -2.29 -6.34 -1.90
N LEU A 92 -1.83 -6.35 -3.13
CA LEU A 92 -1.43 -5.17 -3.89
C LEU A 92 -2.49 -4.84 -4.92
N SER A 93 -2.99 -3.62 -4.92
CA SER A 93 -3.97 -3.11 -5.89
C SER A 93 -3.43 -1.90 -6.64
N LEU A 94 -4.05 -1.63 -7.79
CA LEU A 94 -3.73 -0.55 -8.71
C LEU A 94 -4.99 0.19 -9.11
N ARG A 95 -4.92 1.53 -9.19
CA ARG A 95 -5.96 2.39 -9.78
C ARG A 95 -5.38 3.62 -10.46
N ALA A 96 -6.16 4.27 -11.30
CA ALA A 96 -5.88 5.63 -11.76
C ALA A 96 -6.15 6.65 -10.65
N ALA A 97 -5.34 7.69 -10.58
CA ALA A 97 -5.59 8.83 -9.69
C ALA A 97 -6.75 9.72 -10.19
N ALA A 98 -7.01 9.72 -11.50
CA ALA A 98 -8.07 10.51 -12.14
C ALA A 98 -8.75 9.71 -13.26
N ALA A 99 -9.99 10.08 -13.60
CA ALA A 99 -10.76 9.42 -14.66
C ALA A 99 -10.23 9.72 -16.07
N THR A 100 -9.47 10.80 -16.24
CA THR A 100 -8.89 11.24 -17.51
C THR A 100 -7.41 11.54 -17.36
N TRP A 101 -6.69 11.48 -18.49
CA TRP A 101 -5.31 11.90 -18.58
C TRP A 101 -5.20 13.42 -18.39
N THR A 102 -4.12 13.87 -17.80
CA THR A 102 -3.69 15.26 -17.88
C THR A 102 -3.07 15.49 -19.25
N ALA A 103 -3.60 16.46 -19.99
CA ALA A 103 -3.14 16.76 -21.34
C ALA A 103 -2.77 18.23 -21.47
N THR A 104 -1.64 18.52 -22.13
CA THR A 104 -1.18 19.89 -22.42
C THR A 104 -0.84 20.02 -23.89
N ASN A 105 -1.21 21.17 -24.48
CA ASN A 105 -0.97 21.46 -25.88
C ASN A 105 0.54 21.57 -26.18
N THR A 106 0.95 21.04 -27.33
CA THR A 106 2.30 21.20 -27.84
C THR A 106 2.33 21.88 -29.21
N SER A 107 1.18 22.05 -29.86
CA SER A 107 1.05 22.67 -31.17
C SER A 107 -0.02 23.76 -31.17
N PRO A 108 0.27 24.95 -31.73
CA PRO A 108 -0.74 25.98 -31.93
C PRO A 108 -1.87 25.47 -32.84
N GLY A 109 -3.12 25.75 -32.46
CA GLY A 109 -4.32 25.39 -33.23
C GLY A 109 -4.78 23.95 -33.14
N ALA A 110 -4.05 23.08 -32.42
CA ALA A 110 -4.47 21.69 -32.14
C ALA A 110 -4.54 21.48 -30.62
N PRO A 111 -5.70 21.68 -29.98
CA PRO A 111 -5.83 21.48 -28.55
C PRO A 111 -5.65 20.00 -28.19
N ALA A 112 -4.88 19.72 -27.15
CA ALA A 112 -4.71 18.37 -26.63
C ALA A 112 -6.05 17.79 -26.15
N ARG A 113 -6.22 16.47 -26.29
CA ARG A 113 -7.45 15.76 -25.87
C ARG A 113 -7.53 15.67 -24.35
N THR A 114 -8.17 16.65 -23.70
CA THR A 114 -8.36 16.67 -22.23
C THR A 114 -9.34 15.61 -21.73
N THR A 115 -10.10 14.99 -22.63
CA THR A 115 -11.08 13.94 -22.32
C THR A 115 -10.56 12.53 -22.54
N LYS A 116 -9.23 12.32 -22.78
CA LYS A 116 -8.65 10.99 -22.92
C LYS A 116 -8.89 10.20 -21.63
N PRO A 117 -9.67 9.08 -21.68
CA PRO A 117 -10.07 8.39 -20.48
C PRO A 117 -8.90 7.57 -19.89
N ALA A 118 -8.91 7.34 -18.56
CA ALA A 118 -7.94 6.48 -17.90
C ALA A 118 -7.91 5.05 -18.50
N ALA A 119 -9.06 4.58 -18.99
CA ALA A 119 -9.21 3.26 -19.63
C ALA A 119 -8.40 3.10 -20.92
N ASP A 120 -7.94 4.19 -21.54
CA ASP A 120 -7.00 4.13 -22.68
C ASP A 120 -5.60 3.73 -22.24
N LEU A 121 -5.29 3.70 -20.94
CA LEU A 121 -4.15 2.99 -20.38
C LEU A 121 -4.63 1.65 -19.83
N LYS A 122 -4.07 0.59 -20.36
CA LYS A 122 -4.29 -0.78 -19.86
C LYS A 122 -3.03 -1.29 -19.20
N TRP A 123 -3.15 -2.24 -18.31
CA TRP A 123 -2.02 -2.82 -17.59
C TRP A 123 -2.11 -4.34 -17.54
N SER A 124 -0.96 -5.00 -17.37
CA SER A 124 -0.82 -6.44 -17.16
C SER A 124 0.39 -6.70 -16.26
N THR A 125 0.42 -7.85 -15.60
CA THR A 125 1.59 -8.37 -14.86
C THR A 125 2.41 -9.37 -15.67
N ALA A 126 2.00 -9.66 -16.90
CA ALA A 126 2.70 -10.55 -17.81
C ALA A 126 2.95 -9.85 -19.16
N SER A 127 4.16 -10.02 -19.70
CA SER A 127 4.51 -9.57 -21.05
C SER A 127 3.64 -10.31 -22.06
N GLY A 128 2.88 -9.58 -22.88
CA GLY A 128 1.95 -10.17 -23.85
C GLY A 128 0.71 -10.86 -23.24
N GLY A 129 0.46 -10.67 -21.94
CA GLY A 129 -0.75 -11.19 -21.25
C GLY A 129 -2.01 -10.41 -21.59
N SER A 130 -3.11 -10.79 -20.95
CA SER A 130 -4.36 -10.04 -21.04
C SER A 130 -4.20 -8.69 -20.34
N PHE A 131 -4.43 -7.59 -21.08
CA PHE A 131 -4.39 -6.24 -20.55
C PHE A 131 -5.76 -5.81 -20.01
N VAL A 132 -5.78 -5.29 -18.79
CA VAL A 132 -6.96 -4.79 -18.09
C VAL A 132 -6.98 -3.27 -18.17
N ALA A 133 -8.13 -2.67 -18.47
CA ALA A 133 -8.27 -1.21 -18.50
C ALA A 133 -8.06 -0.62 -17.10
N LEU A 134 -7.32 0.49 -17.03
CA LEU A 134 -7.12 1.24 -15.79
C LEU A 134 -8.41 1.98 -15.42
N THR A 135 -8.83 1.86 -14.17
CA THR A 135 -10.01 2.51 -13.61
C THR A 135 -9.65 3.34 -12.38
N THR A 136 -10.56 4.18 -11.91
CA THR A 136 -10.40 4.93 -10.65
C THR A 136 -10.69 4.10 -9.40
N SER A 137 -11.23 2.89 -9.57
CA SER A 137 -11.42 1.93 -8.49
C SER A 137 -10.20 1.02 -8.36
N ASP A 138 -9.87 0.61 -7.13
CA ASP A 138 -8.79 -0.34 -6.88
C ASP A 138 -9.10 -1.69 -7.52
N VAL A 139 -8.15 -2.19 -8.32
CA VAL A 139 -8.19 -3.53 -8.91
C VAL A 139 -7.02 -4.33 -8.36
N ASN A 140 -7.28 -5.55 -7.89
CA ASN A 140 -6.24 -6.42 -7.38
C ASN A 140 -5.23 -6.75 -8.47
N LEU A 141 -3.97 -6.48 -8.21
CA LEU A 141 -2.84 -6.72 -9.08
C LEU A 141 -2.21 -8.07 -8.77
N VAL A 142 -1.92 -8.29 -7.49
CA VAL A 142 -1.35 -9.54 -6.97
C VAL A 142 -1.64 -9.67 -5.47
N THR A 143 -1.78 -10.90 -5.00
CA THR A 143 -1.91 -11.26 -3.58
C THR A 143 -0.83 -12.25 -3.20
N GLY A 144 -0.46 -12.30 -1.92
CA GLY A 144 0.54 -13.25 -1.44
C GLY A 144 0.49 -13.49 0.06
N SER A 145 1.23 -14.50 0.49
CA SER A 145 1.56 -14.77 1.90
C SER A 145 2.78 -13.96 2.32
N ALA A 146 3.21 -14.11 3.60
CA ALA A 146 4.44 -13.51 4.09
C ALA A 146 5.62 -13.77 3.15
N THR A 147 6.39 -12.71 2.84
CA THR A 147 7.52 -12.77 1.90
C THR A 147 8.58 -11.73 2.25
N ALA A 148 9.83 -12.08 2.08
CA ALA A 148 10.95 -11.14 2.17
C ALA A 148 11.02 -10.24 0.93
N SER A 149 10.65 -10.78 -0.26
CA SER A 149 10.65 -10.05 -1.53
C SER A 149 9.77 -10.78 -2.54
N ASN A 150 8.74 -10.11 -3.02
CA ASN A 150 7.94 -10.54 -4.16
C ASN A 150 7.97 -9.43 -5.21
N ALA A 151 8.56 -9.69 -6.37
CA ALA A 151 8.73 -8.71 -7.44
C ALA A 151 7.73 -8.98 -8.57
N THR A 152 7.00 -7.95 -8.98
CA THR A 152 6.02 -7.99 -10.06
C THR A 152 6.32 -6.86 -11.03
N THR A 153 6.58 -7.17 -12.30
CA THR A 153 6.76 -6.17 -13.36
C THR A 153 5.41 -5.79 -13.93
N LEU A 154 5.19 -4.48 -14.06
CA LEU A 154 4.02 -3.94 -14.74
C LEU A 154 4.31 -3.79 -16.24
N TYR A 155 3.33 -4.09 -17.05
CA TYR A 155 3.33 -3.84 -18.49
C TYR A 155 2.16 -2.93 -18.80
N PHE A 156 2.38 -1.91 -19.61
CA PHE A 156 1.35 -0.96 -20.01
C PHE A 156 1.07 -1.08 -21.48
N GLN A 157 -0.19 -0.87 -21.87
CA GLN A 157 -0.64 -0.74 -23.23
C GLN A 157 -1.46 0.54 -23.33
N THR A 158 -1.04 1.48 -24.16
CA THR A 158 -1.75 2.73 -24.40
C THR A 158 -2.54 2.62 -25.69
N LEU A 159 -3.81 3.02 -25.65
CA LEU A 159 -4.67 3.07 -26.83
C LEU A 159 -4.55 4.43 -27.52
N TYR A 160 -4.58 4.40 -28.87
CA TYR A 160 -4.49 5.57 -29.73
C TYR A 160 -5.61 5.61 -30.77
N SER A 161 -5.96 6.83 -31.21
CA SER A 161 -6.94 7.07 -32.26
C SER A 161 -6.52 8.24 -33.12
N TRP A 162 -6.43 8.05 -34.44
CA TRP A 162 -6.13 9.10 -35.41
C TRP A 162 -7.07 10.32 -35.31
N THR A 163 -8.32 10.07 -34.98
CA THR A 163 -9.35 11.12 -34.96
C THR A 163 -9.54 11.79 -33.61
N LEU A 164 -9.08 11.17 -32.51
CA LEU A 164 -9.32 11.67 -31.16
C LEU A 164 -8.05 12.16 -30.47
N ASP A 165 -6.91 11.50 -30.68
CA ASP A 165 -5.67 11.82 -29.97
C ASP A 165 -4.88 12.87 -30.76
N THR A 166 -5.12 14.12 -30.42
CA THR A 166 -4.44 15.29 -31.00
C THR A 166 -3.02 15.43 -30.43
N PRO A 167 -2.11 16.14 -31.13
CA PRO A 167 -0.76 16.39 -30.63
C PRO A 167 -0.77 17.05 -29.24
N GLY A 168 0.00 16.51 -28.31
CA GLY A 168 0.09 17.01 -26.95
C GLY A 168 0.96 16.16 -26.06
N ASN A 169 1.27 16.65 -24.85
CA ASN A 169 1.83 15.85 -23.79
C ASN A 169 0.72 15.27 -22.93
N TYR A 170 0.74 13.97 -22.73
CA TYR A 170 -0.25 13.25 -21.96
C TYR A 170 0.42 12.54 -20.78
N SER A 171 -0.16 12.67 -19.59
CA SER A 171 0.32 11.97 -18.40
C SER A 171 -0.86 11.38 -17.62
N MET A 172 -0.64 10.19 -17.03
CA MET A 172 -1.59 9.52 -16.15
C MET A 172 -0.89 9.15 -14.85
N SER A 173 -1.45 9.61 -13.74
CA SER A 173 -0.97 9.19 -12.42
C SER A 173 -1.68 7.90 -11.99
N ILE A 174 -0.90 6.94 -11.52
CA ILE A 174 -1.40 5.67 -10.97
C ILE A 174 -1.16 5.63 -9.46
N VAL A 175 -2.00 4.91 -8.74
CA VAL A 175 -1.88 4.68 -7.29
C VAL A 175 -1.77 3.18 -7.07
N LEU A 176 -0.70 2.78 -6.39
CA LEU A 176 -0.51 1.42 -5.89
C LEU A 176 -0.81 1.40 -4.40
N THR A 177 -1.67 0.49 -3.97
CA THR A 177 -2.06 0.34 -2.57
C THR A 177 -1.70 -1.07 -2.10
N LEU A 178 -0.89 -1.16 -1.04
CA LEU A 178 -0.53 -2.41 -0.39
C LEU A 178 -1.27 -2.52 0.94
N THR A 179 -2.05 -3.58 1.10
CA THR A 179 -2.80 -3.85 2.33
C THR A 179 -2.42 -5.21 2.91
N SER A 180 -2.49 -5.34 4.25
CA SER A 180 -2.36 -6.60 4.97
C SER A 180 -3.50 -6.67 5.97
N PRO A 181 -4.52 -7.51 5.73
CA PRO A 181 -5.73 -7.64 6.57
C PRO A 181 -5.46 -8.26 7.92
#